data_ca9f76f0be78dfaeb31545e34291002c
#
_entry.id   ca9f76f0be78dfaeb31545e34291002c
#
_cell.length_a   1.000
_cell.length_b   1.000
_cell.length_c   1.000
_cell.angle_alpha   90.00
_cell.angle_beta   90.00
_cell.angle_gamma   90.00
#
_symmetry.space_group_name_H-M   'P 1'
#
loop_
_entity.id
_entity.type
_entity.pdbx_description
1 polymer ?
#
loop_
_entity_poly.entity_id
_entity_poly.type
_entity_poly.pdbx_seq_one_letter_code
_entity_poly.pdbx_strand_id
1 'polypeptide(L)'
;MKAAIITVLSCFVLSLSACEKHPSPLEQEEQQEQQKQSENSNQHENMQSMTMNITADGKTITATLADNATARALAEKLKSGSITVEMKANEFEHYGPLGFSLDRHDEQITAVSGDIMLYNGNNICGFYGSNSWSYTPLGKVDRKTAEELKAFFGTGTISVTYSLKQ
;
A
#
# COMPACT_ATOMS: atom_id res chain seq x y z
N MET A 1 27.54 -46.07 28.95
CA MET A 1 28.64 -46.96 28.47
C MET A 1 28.83 -46.70 26.99
N LYS A 2 30.10 -46.45 26.63
CA LYS A 2 30.68 -46.43 25.25
C LYS A 2 30.30 -45.19 24.39
N ALA A 3 31.12 -44.37 23.96
CA ALA A 3 32.57 -44.19 23.81
C ALA A 3 32.74 -43.30 22.57
N ALA A 4 33.56 -42.27 22.73
CA ALA A 4 33.96 -41.31 21.71
C ALA A 4 34.73 -41.94 20.54
N ILE A 5 34.62 -41.30 19.35
CA ILE A 5 35.69 -41.34 18.37
C ILE A 5 35.95 -39.94 17.89
N ILE A 6 37.10 -39.43 18.27
CA ILE A 6 37.74 -38.21 17.79
C ILE A 6 38.51 -38.65 16.53
N THR A 7 38.27 -37.99 15.40
CA THR A 7 39.16 -38.07 14.24
C THR A 7 39.68 -36.68 13.91
N VAL A 8 40.90 -36.46 14.30
CA VAL A 8 41.75 -35.32 13.90
C VAL A 8 42.33 -35.65 12.51
N LEU A 9 42.14 -34.82 11.57
CA LEU A 9 42.90 -34.86 10.30
C LEU A 9 43.31 -33.45 9.87
N SER A 10 44.51 -33.17 10.25
CA SER A 10 45.65 -32.54 9.58
C SER A 10 45.43 -31.46 8.52
N CYS A 11 46.07 -30.35 8.85
CA CYS A 11 46.50 -29.21 8.05
C CYS A 11 46.82 -29.52 6.59
N PHE A 12 46.25 -28.69 5.69
CA PHE A 12 46.98 -28.33 4.48
C PHE A 12 46.87 -26.81 4.29
N VAL A 13 47.92 -26.12 4.65
CA VAL A 13 48.11 -24.69 4.36
C VAL A 13 48.57 -24.57 2.93
N LEU A 14 47.68 -24.17 2.04
CA LEU A 14 48.04 -23.65 0.73
C LEU A 14 47.79 -22.15 0.73
N SER A 15 48.86 -21.40 0.92
CA SER A 15 48.92 -19.96 0.68
C SER A 15 48.79 -19.68 -0.81
N LEU A 16 47.58 -19.39 -1.25
CA LEU A 16 47.35 -18.71 -2.53
C LEU A 16 47.19 -17.22 -2.24
N SER A 17 48.20 -16.46 -2.58
CA SER A 17 48.15 -15.01 -2.69
C SER A 17 47.16 -14.65 -3.82
N ALA A 18 45.88 -14.47 -3.44
CA ALA A 18 44.90 -13.88 -4.32
C ALA A 18 44.99 -12.35 -4.18
N CYS A 19 45.39 -11.70 -5.23
CA CYS A 19 45.32 -10.27 -5.39
C CYS A 19 43.84 -9.86 -5.24
N GLU A 20 43.45 -9.29 -4.12
CA GLU A 20 42.16 -8.64 -3.97
C GLU A 20 42.11 -7.43 -4.88
N LYS A 21 41.48 -7.60 -6.05
CA LYS A 21 41.03 -6.45 -6.84
C LYS A 21 39.91 -5.80 -6.04
N HIS A 22 40.22 -4.67 -5.47
CA HIS A 22 39.21 -3.76 -4.92
C HIS A 22 38.33 -3.28 -6.09
N PRO A 23 36.98 -3.47 -6.03
CA PRO A 23 36.12 -3.03 -7.13
C PRO A 23 36.23 -1.51 -7.26
N SER A 24 36.25 -1.02 -8.49
CA SER A 24 36.32 0.43 -8.77
C SER A 24 35.05 1.13 -8.28
N PRO A 25 35.14 2.44 -7.97
CA PRO A 25 33.95 3.21 -7.55
C PRO A 25 32.77 3.12 -8.53
N LEU A 26 33.05 2.92 -9.84
CA LEU A 26 32.03 2.78 -10.89
C LEU A 26 31.30 1.43 -10.83
N GLU A 27 31.98 0.34 -10.42
CA GLU A 27 31.32 -0.97 -10.24
C GLU A 27 30.43 -1.02 -8.99
N GLN A 28 30.71 -0.19 -7.99
CA GLN A 28 29.86 -0.07 -6.80
C GLN A 28 28.58 0.73 -7.07
N GLU A 29 28.63 1.74 -7.93
CA GLU A 29 27.45 2.51 -8.35
C GLU A 29 26.50 1.67 -9.20
N GLU A 30 27.00 0.87 -10.15
CA GLU A 30 26.16 -0.01 -10.97
C GLU A 30 25.47 -1.10 -10.13
N GLN A 31 26.13 -1.65 -9.10
CA GLN A 31 25.51 -2.63 -8.21
C GLN A 31 24.43 -2.01 -7.29
N GLN A 32 24.60 -0.75 -6.88
CA GLN A 32 23.59 -0.06 -6.08
C GLN A 32 22.37 0.35 -6.91
N GLU A 33 22.56 0.72 -8.18
CA GLU A 33 21.42 1.00 -9.07
C GLU A 33 20.63 -0.27 -9.41
N GLN A 34 21.29 -1.40 -9.65
CA GLN A 34 20.62 -2.67 -9.92
C GLN A 34 19.82 -3.19 -8.70
N GLN A 35 20.34 -3.02 -7.47
CA GLN A 35 19.59 -3.36 -6.26
C GLN A 35 18.37 -2.47 -6.07
N LYS A 36 18.52 -1.16 -6.25
CA LYS A 36 17.42 -0.20 -6.15
C LYS A 36 16.31 -0.47 -7.19
N GLN A 37 16.69 -0.88 -8.39
CA GLN A 37 15.76 -1.20 -9.47
C GLN A 37 15.03 -2.54 -9.24
N SER A 38 15.70 -3.53 -8.63
CA SER A 38 15.10 -4.81 -8.25
C SER A 38 14.13 -4.68 -7.07
N GLU A 39 14.46 -3.87 -6.08
CA GLU A 39 13.54 -3.61 -4.94
C GLU A 39 12.31 -2.83 -5.38
N ASN A 40 12.46 -1.88 -6.31
CA ASN A 40 11.34 -1.09 -6.83
C ASN A 40 10.41 -1.92 -7.74
N SER A 41 10.94 -2.86 -8.53
CA SER A 41 10.11 -3.75 -9.36
C SER A 41 9.32 -4.76 -8.52
N ASN A 42 9.91 -5.32 -7.46
CA ASN A 42 9.22 -6.23 -6.56
C ASN A 42 8.13 -5.54 -5.72
N GLN A 43 8.32 -4.25 -5.40
CA GLN A 43 7.28 -3.45 -4.73
C GLN A 43 6.12 -3.11 -5.69
N HIS A 44 6.39 -2.91 -6.97
CA HIS A 44 5.38 -2.62 -8.00
C HIS A 44 4.48 -3.83 -8.27
N GLU A 45 5.05 -5.03 -8.43
CA GLU A 45 4.29 -6.26 -8.65
C GLU A 45 3.40 -6.64 -7.44
N ASN A 46 3.86 -6.37 -6.22
CA ASN A 46 3.10 -6.70 -5.01
C ASN A 46 1.91 -5.75 -4.77
N MET A 47 1.90 -4.55 -5.33
CA MET A 47 0.80 -3.57 -5.15
C MET A 47 -0.35 -3.74 -6.15
N GLN A 48 -0.10 -4.26 -7.35
CA GLN A 48 -1.14 -4.47 -8.38
C GLN A 48 -2.26 -5.43 -7.92
N SER A 49 -2.05 -6.18 -6.84
CA SER A 49 -3.00 -7.12 -6.28
C SER A 49 -3.55 -6.77 -4.90
N MET A 50 -3.08 -5.66 -4.29
CA MET A 50 -3.54 -5.32 -2.93
C MET A 50 -4.98 -4.84 -2.93
N THR A 51 -5.82 -5.59 -2.22
CA THR A 51 -7.23 -5.30 -2.05
C THR A 51 -7.52 -4.93 -0.60
N MET A 52 -8.34 -3.91 -0.39
CA MET A 52 -8.89 -3.62 0.93
C MET A 52 -10.39 -3.91 0.98
N ASN A 53 -10.85 -4.31 2.14
CA ASN A 53 -12.25 -4.40 2.48
C ASN A 53 -12.72 -3.05 3.05
N ILE A 54 -13.92 -2.65 2.67
CA ILE A 54 -14.62 -1.47 3.16
C ILE A 54 -15.93 -1.97 3.75
N THR A 55 -16.11 -1.82 5.05
CA THR A 55 -17.26 -2.36 5.78
C THR A 55 -18.06 -1.22 6.42
N ALA A 56 -19.36 -1.18 6.16
CA ALA A 56 -20.31 -0.26 6.74
C ALA A 56 -21.64 -0.98 6.99
N ASP A 57 -22.28 -0.76 8.14
CA ASP A 57 -23.56 -1.39 8.51
C ASP A 57 -23.61 -2.92 8.28
N GLY A 58 -22.50 -3.60 8.62
CA GLY A 58 -22.38 -5.05 8.44
C GLY A 58 -22.26 -5.53 7.00
N LYS A 59 -22.22 -4.64 6.01
CA LYS A 59 -21.98 -4.95 4.60
C LYS A 59 -20.52 -4.68 4.26
N THR A 60 -19.93 -5.51 3.41
CA THR A 60 -18.54 -5.34 2.96
C THR A 60 -18.47 -5.29 1.45
N ILE A 61 -17.75 -4.31 0.92
CA ILE A 61 -17.33 -4.21 -0.47
C ILE A 61 -15.80 -4.22 -0.53
N THR A 62 -15.23 -4.45 -1.70
CA THR A 62 -13.79 -4.48 -1.91
C THR A 62 -13.33 -3.33 -2.80
N ALA A 63 -12.09 -2.92 -2.60
CA ALA A 63 -11.44 -1.94 -3.44
C ALA A 63 -10.00 -2.36 -3.71
N THR A 64 -9.54 -2.17 -4.94
CA THR A 64 -8.15 -2.32 -5.33
C THR A 64 -7.39 -1.03 -5.02
N LEU A 65 -6.28 -1.14 -4.29
CA LEU A 65 -5.43 0.00 -3.96
C LEU A 65 -4.69 0.52 -5.19
N ALA A 66 -4.49 1.83 -5.23
CA ALA A 66 -3.71 2.48 -6.28
C ALA A 66 -2.21 2.12 -6.16
N ASP A 67 -1.52 2.03 -7.29
CA ASP A 67 -0.08 1.78 -7.31
C ASP A 67 0.71 3.08 -7.17
N ASN A 68 0.74 3.63 -5.97
CA ASN A 68 1.53 4.82 -5.62
C ASN A 68 2.01 4.77 -4.16
N ALA A 69 2.92 5.66 -3.81
CA ALA A 69 3.54 5.70 -2.48
C ALA A 69 2.52 5.96 -1.36
N THR A 70 1.52 6.79 -1.59
CA THR A 70 0.48 7.13 -0.60
C THR A 70 -0.44 5.94 -0.31
N ALA A 71 -0.87 5.21 -1.35
CA ALA A 71 -1.67 4.00 -1.19
C ALA A 71 -0.88 2.88 -0.49
N ARG A 72 0.43 2.77 -0.76
CA ARG A 72 1.33 1.87 -0.02
C ARG A 72 1.42 2.25 1.46
N ALA A 73 1.56 3.53 1.77
CA ALA A 73 1.58 3.99 3.16
C ALA A 73 0.26 3.70 3.90
N LEU A 74 -0.90 3.85 3.22
CA LEU A 74 -2.19 3.43 3.75
C LEU A 74 -2.22 1.91 4.00
N ALA A 75 -1.75 1.10 3.05
CA ALA A 75 -1.68 -0.35 3.20
C ALA A 75 -0.83 -0.77 4.41
N GLU A 76 0.31 -0.12 4.65
CA GLU A 76 1.15 -0.39 5.84
C GLU A 76 0.41 -0.07 7.15
N LYS A 77 -0.39 1.00 7.19
CA LYS A 77 -1.26 1.27 8.34
C LYS A 77 -2.30 0.18 8.53
N LEU A 78 -2.93 -0.29 7.44
CA LEU A 78 -3.93 -1.35 7.48
C LEU A 78 -3.35 -2.73 7.84
N LYS A 79 -2.06 -3.00 7.60
CA LYS A 79 -1.37 -4.20 8.10
C LYS A 79 -1.28 -4.23 9.62
N SER A 80 -1.19 -3.07 10.27
CA SER A 80 -1.14 -2.96 11.72
C SER A 80 -2.50 -3.11 12.39
N GLY A 81 -3.60 -3.05 11.62
CA GLY A 81 -4.97 -3.19 12.09
C GLY A 81 -5.97 -2.45 11.22
N SER A 82 -7.26 -2.70 11.44
CA SER A 82 -8.33 -1.98 10.74
C SER A 82 -8.40 -0.51 11.21
N ILE A 83 -8.85 0.35 10.30
CA ILE A 83 -9.06 1.78 10.54
C ILE A 83 -10.55 2.06 10.42
N THR A 84 -11.16 2.63 11.45
CA THR A 84 -12.56 3.04 11.43
C THR A 84 -12.65 4.56 11.34
N VAL A 85 -13.45 5.04 10.39
CA VAL A 85 -13.62 6.46 10.06
C VAL A 85 -15.11 6.81 10.13
N GLU A 86 -15.43 7.86 10.86
CA GLU A 86 -16.76 8.50 10.80
C GLU A 86 -16.82 9.38 9.54
N MET A 87 -17.53 8.90 8.54
CA MET A 87 -17.66 9.57 7.24
C MET A 87 -18.98 10.32 7.15
N LYS A 88 -18.92 11.53 6.60
CA LYS A 88 -20.08 12.41 6.37
C LYS A 88 -20.45 12.42 4.92
N ALA A 89 -21.76 12.42 4.63
CA ALA A 89 -22.28 12.57 3.29
C ALA A 89 -22.03 13.97 2.73
N ASN A 90 -21.64 14.02 1.46
CA ASN A 90 -21.70 15.19 0.60
C ASN A 90 -22.49 14.81 -0.67
N GLU A 91 -22.69 15.74 -1.59
CA GLU A 91 -23.50 15.52 -2.80
C GLU A 91 -23.00 14.38 -3.69
N PHE A 92 -21.67 14.18 -3.74
CA PHE A 92 -20.99 13.25 -4.63
C PHE A 92 -20.10 12.21 -3.94
N GLU A 93 -19.91 12.31 -2.60
CA GLU A 93 -18.99 11.47 -1.85
C GLU A 93 -19.41 11.31 -0.38
N HIS A 94 -18.84 10.31 0.29
CA HIS A 94 -18.66 10.33 1.74
C HIS A 94 -17.19 10.59 2.05
N TYR A 95 -16.89 11.41 3.04
CA TYR A 95 -15.55 11.73 3.47
C TYR A 95 -15.41 11.78 4.98
N GLY A 96 -14.22 11.48 5.48
CA GLY A 96 -13.94 11.55 6.91
C GLY A 96 -12.44 11.49 7.23
N PRO A 97 -12.04 11.93 8.43
CA PRO A 97 -10.64 11.98 8.83
C PRO A 97 -10.10 10.59 9.16
N LEU A 98 -8.94 10.25 8.61
CA LEU A 98 -8.23 8.98 8.89
C LEU A 98 -7.70 8.89 10.34
N GLY A 99 -7.59 10.01 11.05
CA GLY A 99 -6.96 10.08 12.37
C GLY A 99 -5.42 10.22 12.32
N PHE A 100 -4.84 10.23 11.14
CA PHE A 100 -3.42 10.46 10.86
C PHE A 100 -3.27 11.11 9.48
N SER A 101 -2.05 11.56 9.16
CA SER A 101 -1.74 12.11 7.84
C SER A 101 -0.93 11.12 7.01
N LEU A 102 -1.12 11.19 5.70
CA LEU A 102 -0.33 10.52 4.67
C LEU A 102 0.32 11.59 3.78
N ASP A 103 1.45 11.25 3.18
CA ASP A 103 2.12 12.12 2.23
C ASP A 103 1.22 12.33 0.99
N ARG A 104 1.13 13.59 0.57
CA ARG A 104 0.28 14.00 -0.55
C ARG A 104 1.08 13.97 -1.85
N HIS A 105 0.45 13.40 -2.88
CA HIS A 105 0.90 13.49 -4.27
C HIS A 105 -0.32 13.94 -5.09
N ASP A 106 -0.79 15.15 -4.78
CA ASP A 106 -2.04 15.65 -5.33
C ASP A 106 -1.91 15.99 -6.81
N GLU A 107 -2.88 15.53 -7.56
CA GLU A 107 -3.06 15.84 -8.97
C GLU A 107 -4.45 16.44 -9.20
N GLN A 108 -4.60 17.30 -10.21
CA GLN A 108 -5.90 17.79 -10.62
C GLN A 108 -6.65 16.65 -11.31
N ILE A 109 -7.59 16.03 -10.59
CA ILE A 109 -8.31 14.83 -11.03
C ILE A 109 -9.81 15.09 -11.02
N THR A 110 -10.52 14.56 -12.03
CA THR A 110 -11.97 14.37 -11.96
C THR A 110 -12.24 13.00 -11.34
N ALA A 111 -12.48 12.97 -10.03
CA ALA A 111 -12.91 11.76 -9.34
C ALA A 111 -14.32 11.38 -9.79
N VAL A 112 -14.57 10.09 -9.96
CA VAL A 112 -15.85 9.52 -10.38
C VAL A 112 -16.29 8.40 -9.44
N SER A 113 -17.51 7.92 -9.62
CA SER A 113 -18.05 6.81 -8.82
C SER A 113 -17.09 5.62 -8.73
N GLY A 114 -16.86 5.15 -7.51
CA GLY A 114 -15.94 4.08 -7.14
C GLY A 114 -14.55 4.55 -6.78
N ASP A 115 -14.16 5.77 -7.10
CA ASP A 115 -12.84 6.27 -6.73
C ASP A 115 -12.73 6.48 -5.21
N ILE A 116 -11.56 6.13 -4.67
CA ILE A 116 -11.18 6.40 -3.28
C ILE A 116 -9.99 7.33 -3.32
N MET A 117 -10.15 8.51 -2.71
CA MET A 117 -9.18 9.59 -2.77
C MET A 117 -8.74 10.02 -1.38
N LEU A 118 -7.51 10.52 -1.28
CA LEU A 118 -7.05 11.29 -0.15
C LEU A 118 -7.25 12.77 -0.45
N TYR A 119 -7.85 13.48 0.49
CA TYR A 119 -8.04 14.92 0.44
C TYR A 119 -7.32 15.58 1.62
N ASN A 120 -6.58 16.65 1.36
CA ASN A 120 -5.79 17.40 2.35
C ASN A 120 -4.84 16.52 3.21
N GLY A 121 -4.42 15.36 2.72
CA GLY A 121 -3.46 14.49 3.38
C GLY A 121 -4.01 13.68 4.56
N ASN A 122 -5.23 13.90 5.00
CA ASN A 122 -5.79 13.24 6.19
C ASN A 122 -7.26 12.84 6.10
N ASN A 123 -7.96 13.17 5.02
CA ASN A 123 -9.34 12.74 4.81
C ASN A 123 -9.40 11.69 3.70
N ILE A 124 -10.07 10.58 3.97
CA ILE A 124 -10.43 9.60 2.96
C ILE A 124 -11.81 9.91 2.41
N CYS A 125 -11.94 9.88 1.07
CA CYS A 125 -13.16 10.15 0.33
C CYS A 125 -13.56 8.93 -0.49
N GLY A 126 -14.82 8.50 -0.40
CA GLY A 126 -15.40 7.44 -1.23
C GLY A 126 -16.49 8.03 -2.13
N PHE A 127 -16.24 8.02 -3.44
CA PHE A 127 -17.09 8.68 -4.43
C PHE A 127 -18.23 7.80 -4.94
N TYR A 128 -19.42 8.36 -5.04
CA TYR A 128 -20.58 7.81 -5.76
C TYR A 128 -21.13 8.77 -6.83
N GLY A 129 -20.62 9.98 -6.88
CA GLY A 129 -20.84 10.98 -7.92
C GLY A 129 -19.53 11.37 -8.59
N SER A 130 -19.43 12.63 -9.02
CA SER A 130 -18.22 13.16 -9.66
C SER A 130 -17.86 14.54 -9.14
N ASN A 131 -16.57 14.80 -8.94
CA ASN A 131 -16.03 16.11 -8.60
C ASN A 131 -14.60 16.27 -9.11
N SER A 132 -14.26 17.47 -9.58
CA SER A 132 -12.90 17.81 -10.05
C SER A 132 -12.19 18.66 -9.03
N TRP A 133 -11.09 18.14 -8.48
CA TRP A 133 -10.29 18.82 -7.47
C TRP A 133 -8.86 18.26 -7.43
N SER A 134 -8.07 18.79 -6.52
CA SER A 134 -6.72 18.30 -6.22
C SER A 134 -6.79 17.15 -5.21
N TYR A 135 -6.57 15.92 -5.69
CA TYR A 135 -6.65 14.69 -4.90
C TYR A 135 -5.40 13.83 -5.09
N THR A 136 -5.11 12.99 -4.10
CA THR A 136 -4.19 11.88 -4.24
C THR A 136 -4.96 10.57 -4.33
N PRO A 137 -4.84 9.76 -5.41
CA PRO A 137 -5.54 8.49 -5.54
C PRO A 137 -5.12 7.49 -4.46
N LEU A 138 -6.09 6.83 -3.81
CA LEU A 138 -5.84 5.73 -2.87
C LEU A 138 -6.28 4.38 -3.42
N GLY A 139 -7.28 4.34 -4.30
CA GLY A 139 -7.79 3.11 -4.89
C GLY A 139 -9.12 3.27 -5.61
N LYS A 140 -9.69 2.14 -5.99
CA LYS A 140 -11.00 2.07 -6.66
C LYS A 140 -11.81 0.89 -6.17
N VAL A 141 -13.08 1.12 -5.88
CA VAL A 141 -14.05 0.07 -5.50
C VAL A 141 -14.30 -0.87 -6.68
N ASP A 142 -14.31 -2.17 -6.37
CA ASP A 142 -14.47 -3.20 -7.37
C ASP A 142 -15.95 -3.41 -7.73
N ARG A 143 -16.28 -3.35 -9.03
CA ARG A 143 -17.55 -3.82 -9.61
C ARG A 143 -18.82 -3.29 -8.93
N LYS A 144 -18.86 -1.99 -8.59
CA LYS A 144 -20.04 -1.33 -8.04
C LYS A 144 -20.50 -0.18 -8.92
N THR A 145 -21.82 -0.03 -9.07
CA THR A 145 -22.41 1.13 -9.71
C THR A 145 -22.50 2.33 -8.76
N ALA A 146 -22.77 3.51 -9.28
CA ALA A 146 -22.97 4.71 -8.48
C ALA A 146 -24.12 4.57 -7.48
N GLU A 147 -25.23 3.96 -7.93
CA GLU A 147 -26.42 3.69 -7.12
C GLU A 147 -26.13 2.71 -5.98
N GLU A 148 -25.38 1.63 -6.27
CA GLU A 148 -24.97 0.65 -5.25
C GLU A 148 -24.07 1.29 -4.21
N LEU A 149 -23.14 2.17 -4.61
CA LEU A 149 -22.26 2.89 -3.69
C LEU A 149 -23.01 3.91 -2.86
N LYS A 150 -23.94 4.66 -3.46
CA LYS A 150 -24.81 5.58 -2.74
C LYS A 150 -25.68 4.84 -1.72
N ALA A 151 -26.17 3.65 -2.07
CA ALA A 151 -26.94 2.80 -1.16
C ALA A 151 -26.06 2.16 -0.07
N PHE A 152 -24.78 1.89 -0.36
CA PHE A 152 -23.81 1.35 0.60
C PHE A 152 -23.45 2.36 1.68
N PHE A 153 -23.11 3.58 1.28
CA PHE A 153 -22.74 4.65 2.22
C PHE A 153 -23.99 5.28 2.88
N GLY A 154 -25.16 5.20 2.25
CA GLY A 154 -26.40 5.76 2.77
C GLY A 154 -26.44 7.29 2.71
N THR A 155 -27.16 7.89 3.67
CA THR A 155 -27.30 9.34 3.84
C THR A 155 -26.88 9.75 5.25
N GLY A 156 -26.17 10.86 5.36
CA GLY A 156 -25.76 11.39 6.68
C GLY A 156 -24.36 10.91 7.10
N THR A 157 -24.18 10.66 8.38
CA THR A 157 -22.89 10.18 8.93
C THR A 157 -22.94 8.67 9.10
N ILE A 158 -21.88 7.98 8.68
CA ILE A 158 -21.76 6.53 8.80
C ILE A 158 -20.35 6.14 9.26
N SER A 159 -20.27 5.12 10.11
CA SER A 159 -19.00 4.53 10.52
C SER A 159 -18.53 3.51 9.48
N VAL A 160 -17.35 3.73 8.90
CA VAL A 160 -16.77 2.89 7.85
C VAL A 160 -15.46 2.32 8.34
N THR A 161 -15.30 0.98 8.27
CA THR A 161 -14.08 0.28 8.64
C THR A 161 -13.34 -0.20 7.41
N TYR A 162 -12.07 0.17 7.30
CA TYR A 162 -11.13 -0.25 6.27
C TYR A 162 -10.19 -1.31 6.82
N SER A 163 -9.93 -2.38 6.09
CA SER A 163 -8.97 -3.43 6.44
C SER A 163 -8.35 -4.04 5.18
N LEU A 164 -7.14 -4.58 5.26
CA LEU A 164 -6.60 -5.35 4.13
C LEU A 164 -7.38 -6.66 3.97
N LYS A 165 -7.63 -7.03 2.73
CA LYS A 165 -8.12 -8.36 2.40
C LYS A 165 -6.96 -9.35 2.49
N GLN A 166 -7.10 -10.31 3.38
CA GLN A 166 -6.18 -11.44 3.50
C GLN A 166 -6.43 -12.47 2.40
#